data_05dabeafb017de1a5acbeae5aff6b9c4
#
_entry.id   05dabeafb017de1a5acbeae5aff6b9c4
#
_cell.length_a   1.000
_cell.length_b   1.000
_cell.length_c   1.000
_cell.angle_alpha   90.00
_cell.angle_beta   90.00
_cell.angle_gamma   90.00
#
_symmetry.space_group_name_H-M   'P 1'
#
loop_
_entity.id
_entity.type
_entity.pdbx_description
1 polymer ?
#
loop_
_entity_poly.entity_id
_entity_poly.type
_entity_poly.pdbx_seq_one_letter_code
_entity_poly.pdbx_strand_id
1 'polypeptide(L)' 'MERSGYARMAYCDGIEATDHLFVNGADYGLSSGNKGFLHAITQERTLHFGYLAEWLRNPECLELLCRLYNEGFYEFAGD' A
#
# COMPACT_ATOMS: atom_id res chain seq x y z
N MET A 1 3.31 11.41 0.06
CA MET A 1 2.95 10.74 -1.22
C MET A 1 1.46 10.80 -1.48
N GLU A 2 1.10 11.02 -2.70
CA GLU A 2 -0.29 11.08 -3.08
C GLU A 2 -0.60 10.01 -4.13
N ARG A 3 -1.75 9.33 -3.98
CA ARG A 3 -2.16 8.29 -4.91
C ARG A 3 -2.63 8.92 -6.23
N SER A 4 -2.16 8.36 -7.33
CA SER A 4 -2.58 8.79 -8.66
C SER A 4 -4.10 8.62 -8.83
N GLY A 5 -4.72 9.57 -9.54
CA GLY A 5 -6.17 9.56 -9.72
C GLY A 5 -6.72 8.34 -10.45
N TYR A 6 -5.89 7.68 -11.26
CA TYR A 6 -6.30 6.47 -11.99
C TYR A 6 -6.12 5.18 -11.17
N ALA A 7 -5.45 5.23 -10.03
CA ALA A 7 -5.19 4.05 -9.21
C ALA A 7 -6.43 3.68 -8.40
N ARG A 8 -6.88 2.46 -8.58
CA ARG A 8 -8.00 1.91 -7.84
C ARG A 8 -7.50 0.77 -6.98
N MET A 9 -7.74 0.87 -5.68
CA MET A 9 -7.21 -0.07 -4.71
C MET A 9 -8.32 -0.74 -3.89
N ALA A 10 -8.13 -2.02 -3.64
CA ALA A 10 -8.96 -2.79 -2.72
C ALA A 10 -8.06 -3.78 -2.01
N TYR A 11 -8.44 -4.21 -0.81
CA TYR A 11 -7.68 -5.23 -0.12
C TYR A 11 -8.60 -6.35 0.35
N CYS A 12 -8.00 -7.54 0.47
CA CYS A 12 -8.69 -8.71 1.01
C CYS A 12 -7.75 -9.38 2.01
N ASP A 13 -8.25 -9.69 3.18
CA ASP A 13 -7.41 -10.23 4.25
C ASP A 13 -7.68 -11.70 4.52
N GLY A 14 -6.67 -12.35 5.07
CA GLY A 14 -6.84 -13.62 5.76
C GLY A 14 -7.03 -14.86 4.90
N ILE A 15 -6.71 -14.83 3.62
CA ILE A 15 -6.78 -16.04 2.80
C ILE A 15 -5.41 -16.73 2.82
N GLU A 16 -5.36 -17.92 3.41
CA GLU A 16 -4.14 -18.74 3.47
C GLU A 16 -2.93 -18.00 4.03
N ALA A 17 -3.13 -17.24 5.10
CA ALA A 17 -2.07 -16.50 5.78
C ALA A 17 -1.43 -15.40 4.90
N THR A 18 -2.15 -14.96 3.87
CA THR A 18 -1.70 -13.88 2.98
C THR A 18 -2.75 -12.79 2.92
N ASP A 19 -2.31 -11.56 3.07
CA ASP A 19 -3.17 -10.40 2.85
C ASP A 19 -2.93 -9.91 1.43
N HIS A 20 -3.99 -9.58 0.71
CA HIS A 20 -3.90 -9.20 -0.69
C HIS A 20 -4.32 -7.75 -0.89
N LEU A 21 -3.51 -7.03 -1.65
CA LEU A 21 -3.86 -5.70 -2.14
C LEU A 21 -4.05 -5.80 -3.66
N PHE A 22 -5.18 -5.31 -4.15
CA PHE A 22 -5.45 -5.25 -5.57
C PHE A 22 -5.37 -3.80 -6.04
N VAL A 23 -4.53 -3.55 -7.03
CA VAL A 23 -4.38 -2.22 -7.61
C VAL A 23 -4.64 -2.34 -9.10
N ASN A 24 -5.74 -1.76 -9.56
CA ASN A 24 -6.17 -1.84 -10.95
C ASN A 24 -6.22 -3.29 -11.47
N GLY A 25 -6.61 -4.22 -10.61
CA GLY A 25 -6.72 -5.62 -10.95
C GLY A 25 -5.45 -6.45 -10.75
N ALA A 26 -4.33 -5.83 -10.43
CA ALA A 26 -3.10 -6.56 -10.14
C ALA A 26 -3.03 -6.92 -8.65
N ASP A 27 -2.60 -8.12 -8.35
CA ASP A 27 -2.53 -8.64 -6.99
C ASP A 27 -1.13 -8.44 -6.41
N TYR A 28 -1.06 -7.81 -5.24
CA TYR A 28 0.17 -7.64 -4.47
C TYR A 28 -0.04 -8.31 -3.12
N GLY A 29 0.52 -9.50 -2.95
CA GLY A 29 0.37 -10.26 -1.71
C GLY A 29 1.39 -9.86 -0.65
N LEU A 30 0.96 -9.82 0.60
CA LEU A 30 1.84 -9.65 1.75
C LEU A 30 1.57 -10.76 2.75
N SER A 31 2.54 -11.05 3.61
CA SER A 31 2.33 -11.98 4.70
C SER A 31 1.22 -11.50 5.62
N SER A 32 0.52 -12.43 6.24
CA SER A 32 -0.50 -12.14 7.24
C SER A 32 0.04 -11.22 8.33
N GLY A 33 -0.79 -10.33 8.83
CA GLY A 33 -0.39 -9.36 9.85
C GLY A 33 -0.17 -7.95 9.31
N ASN A 34 -0.28 -7.77 7.99
CA ASN A 34 -0.09 -6.46 7.35
C ASN A 34 -1.42 -5.80 6.97
N LYS A 35 -2.52 -6.33 7.46
CA LYS A 35 -3.86 -5.81 7.17
C LYS A 35 -4.01 -4.33 7.51
N GLY A 36 -3.46 -3.91 8.66
CA GLY A 36 -3.54 -2.51 9.07
C GLY A 36 -2.86 -1.57 8.09
N PHE A 37 -1.73 -2.00 7.53
CA PHE A 37 -1.03 -1.23 6.51
C PHE A 37 -1.86 -1.14 5.22
N LEU A 38 -2.39 -2.28 4.77
CA LEU A 38 -3.22 -2.30 3.56
C LEU A 38 -4.48 -1.46 3.73
N HIS A 39 -5.10 -1.54 4.91
CA HIS A 39 -6.25 -0.70 5.21
C HIS A 39 -5.90 0.78 5.14
N ALA A 40 -4.78 1.17 5.73
CA ALA A 40 -4.34 2.56 5.74
C ALA A 40 -4.13 3.10 4.32
N ILE A 41 -3.44 2.35 3.47
CA ILE A 41 -3.15 2.84 2.12
C ILE A 41 -4.36 2.81 1.20
N THR A 42 -5.35 1.94 1.46
CA THR A 42 -6.57 1.92 0.64
C THR A 42 -7.53 3.03 1.05
N GLN A 43 -7.55 3.43 2.31
CA GLN A 43 -8.45 4.46 2.81
C GLN A 43 -7.96 5.88 2.53
N GLU A 44 -6.65 6.08 2.49
CA GLU A 44 -6.06 7.40 2.38
C GLU A 44 -5.45 7.63 1.00
N ARG A 45 -5.84 8.71 0.33
CA ARG A 45 -5.25 9.08 -0.95
C ARG A 45 -3.88 9.73 -0.77
N THR A 46 -3.69 10.43 0.34
CA THR A 46 -2.42 11.07 0.66
C THR A 46 -1.77 10.31 1.81
N LEU A 47 -0.55 9.84 1.60
CA LEU A 47 0.18 9.09 2.62
C LEU A 47 1.18 10.01 3.31
N HIS A 48 1.12 10.04 4.64
CA HIS A 48 2.04 10.81 5.48
C HIS A 48 3.06 9.86 6.09
N PHE A 49 4.33 10.08 5.80
CA PHE A 49 5.39 9.19 6.25
C PHE A 49 5.46 9.07 7.78
N GLY A 50 5.16 10.15 8.50
CA GLY A 50 5.12 10.09 9.96
C GLY A 50 4.09 9.09 10.47
N TYR A 51 2.94 9.01 9.82
CA TYR A 51 1.89 8.06 10.17
C TYR A 51 2.27 6.63 9.81
N LEU A 52 2.98 6.45 8.71
CA LEU A 52 3.35 5.14 8.21
C LEU A 52 4.67 4.61 8.78
N ALA A 53 5.38 5.39 9.59
CA ALA A 53 6.73 5.04 10.02
C ALA A 53 6.83 3.65 10.65
N GLU A 54 5.86 3.26 11.48
CA GLU A 54 5.87 1.93 12.09
C GLU A 54 5.73 0.81 11.08
N TRP A 55 4.85 1.00 10.09
CA TRP A 55 4.63 0.01 9.04
C TRP A 55 5.87 -0.13 8.16
N LEU A 56 6.56 0.98 7.90
CA LEU A 56 7.72 0.98 7.00
C LEU A 56 8.96 0.34 7.63
N ARG A 57 8.91 -0.01 8.90
CA ARG A 57 9.94 -0.85 9.53
C ARG A 57 9.87 -2.29 9.04
N ASN A 58 8.70 -2.70 8.55
CA ASN A 58 8.53 -4.02 7.98
C ASN A 58 9.01 -3.97 6.52
N PRO A 59 10.03 -4.79 6.15
CA PRO A 59 10.55 -4.78 4.78
C PRO A 59 9.49 -5.05 3.71
N GLU A 60 8.50 -5.88 3.99
CA GLU A 60 7.43 -6.16 3.03
C GLU A 60 6.59 -4.92 2.74
N CYS A 61 6.27 -4.14 3.77
CA CYS A 61 5.48 -2.92 3.59
C CYS A 61 6.27 -1.87 2.82
N LEU A 62 7.54 -1.71 3.16
CA LEU A 62 8.41 -0.77 2.47
C LEU A 62 8.58 -1.14 1.00
N GLU A 63 8.82 -2.43 0.73
CA GLU A 63 8.98 -2.91 -0.64
C GLU A 63 7.71 -2.70 -1.46
N LEU A 64 6.54 -2.98 -0.87
CA LEU A 64 5.28 -2.76 -1.55
C LEU A 64 5.10 -1.29 -1.91
N LEU A 65 5.36 -0.39 -0.98
CA LEU A 65 5.20 1.04 -1.23
C LEU A 65 6.17 1.52 -2.33
N CYS A 66 7.40 1.04 -2.31
CA CYS A 66 8.37 1.36 -3.35
C CYS A 66 7.91 0.85 -4.72
N ARG A 67 7.37 -0.35 -4.78
CA ARG A 67 6.84 -0.89 -6.03
C ARG A 67 5.70 -0.05 -6.56
N LEU A 68 4.76 0.33 -5.69
CA LEU A 68 3.63 1.16 -6.10
C LEU A 68 4.09 2.52 -6.62
N TYR A 69 5.09 3.10 -5.98
CA TYR A 69 5.68 4.34 -6.45
C TYR A 69 6.34 4.18 -7.81
N ASN A 70 7.15 3.12 -7.97
CA ASN A 70 7.86 2.87 -9.22
C ASN A 70 6.91 2.57 -10.39
N GLU A 71 5.76 2.00 -10.10
CA GLU A 71 4.74 1.71 -11.12
C GLU A 71 3.84 2.90 -11.41
N GLY A 72 4.05 4.04 -10.74
CA GLY A 72 3.32 5.27 -11.01
C GLY A 72 2.00 5.40 -10.28
N PHE A 73 1.71 4.53 -9.30
CA PHE A 73 0.47 4.62 -8.53
C PHE A 73 0.52 5.66 -7.44
N TYR A 74 1.72 6.09 -7.04
CA TYR A 74 1.92 7.18 -6.10
C TYR A 74 2.97 8.14 -6.63
N GLU A 75 2.84 9.40 -6.23
CA GLU A 75 3.81 10.45 -6.57
C GLU A 75 4.01 11.35 -5.37
N PHE A 76 5.13 12.05 -5.32
CA PHE A 76 5.34 13.04 -4.28
C PHE A 76 4.45 14.25 -4.54
N ALA A 77 3.79 14.73 -3.48
CA ALA A 77 2.76 15.76 -3.58
C ALA A 77 3.35 17.18 -3.60
N GLY A 78 4.41 17.40 -4.33
CA GLY A 78 4.93 18.74 -4.59
C GLY A 78 5.52 19.46 -3.38
N ASP A 79 5.96 18.74 -2.41
CA ASP A 79 6.55 19.30 -1.18
C ASP A 79 7.98 19.72 -1.37
#